data_99e7a414ecd81ae399b008c8f733f8e3
#
_entry.id   99e7a414ecd81ae399b008c8f733f8e3
#
_cell.length_a   1.000
_cell.length_b   1.000
_cell.length_c   1.000
_cell.angle_alpha   90.00
_cell.angle_beta   90.00
_cell.angle_gamma   90.00
#
_symmetry.space_group_name_H-M   'P 1'
#
loop_
_entity.id
_entity.type
_entity.pdbx_description
1 polymer ?
#
loop_
_entity_poly.entity_id
_entity_poly.type
_entity_poly.pdbx_seq_one_letter_code
_entity_poly.pdbx_strand_id
1 'polypeptide(L)'
;MAGQKNMVTRVNQPEILGILWMVLTGLLFLGVTVLVKILGPRVPAPEAAFLRYLLGLVLLIPMLKISLKYKLDSVLWVNFIARGIFHTMAVVLWFFAMTQIPIAEVTAMNYLSPVYVALGAVIFLKEKMAIRRILAVIFALVGALVILRPGFREVSVGHLAMMGTALFFAGSYLFAKHLTNRVSAETVVIMLSLLVTIGLFPLASVSYTHLR
;
A
#
# COMPACT_ATOMS: atom_id res chain seq x y z
N MET A 1 3.91 -4.48 -53.35
CA MET A 1 3.31 -5.43 -52.40
C MET A 1 4.41 -5.87 -51.47
N ALA A 2 4.52 -5.23 -50.31
CA ALA A 2 5.55 -5.53 -49.32
C ALA A 2 4.87 -5.61 -47.95
N GLY A 3 5.06 -6.75 -47.35
CA GLY A 3 4.69 -7.34 -46.11
C GLY A 3 4.26 -6.45 -44.95
N GLN A 4 3.02 -6.66 -44.57
CA GLN A 4 2.52 -6.34 -43.22
C GLN A 4 3.25 -7.24 -42.25
N LYS A 5 4.35 -6.71 -41.62
CA LYS A 5 5.02 -7.38 -40.52
C LYS A 5 4.05 -7.43 -39.33
N ASN A 6 3.62 -8.64 -39.02
CA ASN A 6 2.90 -9.00 -37.82
C ASN A 6 3.64 -8.44 -36.60
N MET A 7 3.10 -7.36 -36.03
CA MET A 7 3.51 -6.81 -34.76
C MET A 7 2.83 -7.62 -33.63
N VAL A 8 3.20 -8.91 -33.54
CA VAL A 8 2.99 -9.68 -32.33
C VAL A 8 3.92 -9.04 -31.29
N THR A 9 3.35 -8.24 -30.43
CA THR A 9 4.05 -7.68 -29.26
C THR A 9 4.65 -8.85 -28.50
N ARG A 10 5.95 -9.09 -28.68
CA ARG A 10 6.72 -9.97 -27.78
C ARG A 10 6.68 -9.29 -26.42
N VAL A 11 5.83 -9.79 -25.53
CA VAL A 11 5.88 -9.42 -24.12
C VAL A 11 7.28 -9.83 -23.64
N ASN A 12 8.10 -8.86 -23.28
CA ASN A 12 9.46 -9.11 -22.84
C ASN A 12 9.44 -9.96 -21.56
N GLN A 13 10.35 -10.94 -21.44
CA GLN A 13 10.45 -11.81 -20.26
C GLN A 13 10.46 -11.04 -18.92
N PRO A 14 11.15 -9.87 -18.77
CA PRO A 14 11.09 -9.06 -17.56
C PRO A 14 9.69 -8.50 -17.24
N GLU A 15 8.86 -8.22 -18.25
CA GLU A 15 7.48 -7.74 -18.05
C GLU A 15 6.58 -8.85 -17.51
N ILE A 16 6.71 -10.07 -18.03
CA ILE A 16 5.97 -11.25 -17.54
C ILE A 16 6.36 -11.54 -16.08
N LEU A 17 7.65 -11.52 -15.79
CA LEU A 17 8.13 -11.74 -14.43
C LEU A 17 7.60 -10.69 -13.46
N GLY A 18 7.55 -9.41 -13.87
CA GLY A 18 6.95 -8.33 -13.10
C GLY A 18 5.47 -8.58 -12.80
N ILE A 19 4.70 -9.03 -13.80
CA ILE A 19 3.28 -9.39 -13.62
C ILE A 19 3.13 -10.55 -12.65
N LEU A 20 3.95 -11.60 -12.78
CA LEU A 20 3.92 -12.75 -11.85
C LEU A 20 4.20 -12.33 -10.42
N TRP A 21 5.21 -11.46 -10.19
CA TRP A 21 5.50 -10.91 -8.87
C TRP A 21 4.34 -10.07 -8.32
N MET A 22 3.66 -9.29 -9.15
CA MET A 22 2.48 -8.51 -8.73
C MET A 22 1.32 -9.44 -8.33
N VAL A 23 1.05 -10.49 -9.10
CA VAL A 23 0.00 -11.48 -8.77
C VAL A 23 0.34 -12.18 -7.46
N LEU A 24 1.57 -12.66 -7.30
CA LEU A 24 2.03 -13.30 -6.05
C LEU A 24 1.87 -12.36 -4.85
N THR A 25 2.30 -11.10 -4.99
CA THR A 25 2.16 -10.08 -3.94
C THR A 25 0.70 -9.86 -3.58
N GLY A 26 -0.19 -9.80 -4.57
CA GLY A 26 -1.63 -9.66 -4.36
C GLY A 26 -2.23 -10.84 -3.59
N LEU A 27 -1.86 -12.07 -3.95
CA LEU A 27 -2.29 -13.29 -3.24
C LEU A 27 -1.78 -13.32 -1.80
N LEU A 28 -0.51 -12.98 -1.57
CA LEU A 28 0.07 -12.89 -0.23
C LEU A 28 -0.62 -11.79 0.61
N PHE A 29 -0.93 -10.65 0.01
CA PHE A 29 -1.66 -9.57 0.67
C PHE A 29 -3.07 -10.02 1.08
N LEU A 30 -3.77 -10.73 0.20
CA LEU A 30 -5.08 -11.32 0.52
C LEU A 30 -4.96 -12.32 1.68
N GLY A 31 -3.97 -13.21 1.64
CA GLY A 31 -3.67 -14.15 2.72
C GLY A 31 -3.45 -13.46 4.05
N VAL A 32 -2.64 -12.39 4.08
CA VAL A 32 -2.43 -11.57 5.28
C VAL A 32 -3.74 -10.94 5.77
N THR A 33 -4.56 -10.41 4.87
CA THR A 33 -5.85 -9.79 5.22
C THR A 33 -6.78 -10.80 5.90
N VAL A 34 -6.86 -12.02 5.36
CA VAL A 34 -7.64 -13.13 5.94
C VAL A 34 -7.11 -13.52 7.32
N LEU A 35 -5.79 -13.68 7.46
CA LEU A 35 -5.15 -14.02 8.75
C LEU A 35 -5.43 -12.95 9.81
N VAL A 36 -5.29 -11.68 9.47
CA VAL A 36 -5.60 -10.55 10.37
C VAL A 36 -7.07 -10.60 10.81
N LYS A 37 -7.99 -10.92 9.91
CA LYS A 37 -9.41 -11.04 10.26
C LYS A 37 -9.69 -12.21 11.22
N ILE A 38 -9.02 -13.34 11.02
CA ILE A 38 -9.17 -14.52 11.90
C ILE A 38 -8.59 -14.22 13.29
N LEU A 39 -7.46 -13.51 13.36
CA LEU A 39 -6.80 -13.16 14.60
C LEU A 39 -7.44 -11.95 15.29
N GLY A 40 -8.14 -11.10 14.55
CA GLY A 40 -8.70 -9.83 15.02
C GLY A 40 -9.52 -9.87 16.30
N PRO A 41 -10.32 -10.94 16.61
CA PRO A 41 -10.98 -11.06 17.89
C PRO A 41 -10.06 -11.35 19.07
N ARG A 42 -8.83 -11.83 18.82
CA ARG A 42 -7.89 -12.29 19.86
C ARG A 42 -6.71 -11.34 20.08
N VAL A 43 -6.37 -10.55 19.06
CA VAL A 43 -5.22 -9.64 19.08
C VAL A 43 -5.69 -8.25 18.64
N PRO A 44 -5.49 -7.21 19.45
CA PRO A 44 -5.83 -5.84 19.07
C PRO A 44 -5.17 -5.44 17.75
N ALA A 45 -5.91 -4.68 16.94
CA ALA A 45 -5.49 -4.28 15.62
C ALA A 45 -4.09 -3.60 15.58
N PRO A 46 -3.73 -2.68 16.51
CA PRO A 46 -2.40 -2.07 16.55
C PRO A 46 -1.27 -3.06 16.83
N GLU A 47 -1.51 -4.05 17.71
CA GLU A 47 -0.54 -5.09 18.02
C GLU A 47 -0.28 -6.01 16.83
N ALA A 48 -1.35 -6.46 16.17
CA ALA A 48 -1.24 -7.29 14.97
C ALA A 48 -0.47 -6.55 13.85
N ALA A 49 -0.73 -5.25 13.68
CA ALA A 49 0.00 -4.41 12.74
C ALA A 49 1.48 -4.31 13.12
N PHE A 50 1.79 -4.00 14.37
CA PHE A 50 3.16 -3.88 14.87
C PHE A 50 3.95 -5.17 14.69
N LEU A 51 3.40 -6.31 15.15
CA LEU A 51 4.04 -7.63 15.02
C LEU A 51 4.31 -7.99 13.57
N ARG A 52 3.38 -7.69 12.66
CA ARG A 52 3.58 -7.92 11.23
C ARG A 52 4.78 -7.16 10.66
N TYR A 53 4.93 -5.88 11.00
CA TYR A 53 6.05 -5.07 10.52
C TYR A 53 7.36 -5.45 11.20
N LEU A 54 7.33 -5.79 12.50
CA LEU A 54 8.48 -6.27 13.24
C LEU A 54 9.02 -7.59 12.65
N LEU A 55 8.14 -8.58 12.42
CA LEU A 55 8.52 -9.83 11.77
C LEU A 55 9.02 -9.61 10.34
N GLY A 56 8.36 -8.71 9.59
CA GLY A 56 8.81 -8.32 8.27
C GLY A 56 10.22 -7.71 8.30
N LEU A 57 10.52 -6.88 9.29
CA LEU A 57 11.85 -6.29 9.46
C LEU A 57 12.91 -7.35 9.74
N VAL A 58 12.61 -8.37 10.57
CA VAL A 58 13.52 -9.50 10.83
C VAL A 58 13.87 -10.23 9.52
N LEU A 59 12.88 -10.46 8.66
CA LEU A 59 13.10 -11.10 7.35
C LEU A 59 13.94 -10.23 6.39
N LEU A 60 13.96 -8.91 6.59
CA LEU A 60 14.72 -7.98 5.78
C LEU A 60 16.17 -7.76 6.28
N ILE A 61 16.58 -8.36 7.42
CA ILE A 61 17.93 -8.23 7.98
C ILE A 61 19.04 -8.55 6.93
N PRO A 62 18.93 -9.61 6.10
CA PRO A 62 19.96 -9.88 5.10
C PRO A 62 20.17 -8.76 4.08
N MET A 63 19.11 -7.97 3.83
CA MET A 63 19.12 -6.87 2.87
C MET A 63 19.65 -5.54 3.47
N LEU A 64 19.83 -5.45 4.80
CA LEU A 64 20.35 -4.25 5.46
C LEU A 64 21.71 -3.80 4.89
N LYS A 65 22.57 -4.74 4.52
CA LYS A 65 23.87 -4.44 3.90
C LYS A 65 23.76 -3.61 2.63
N ILE A 66 22.65 -3.74 1.89
CA ILE A 66 22.39 -2.96 0.67
C ILE A 66 22.02 -1.53 1.06
N SER A 67 21.17 -1.36 2.07
CA SER A 67 20.74 -0.06 2.56
C SER A 67 21.88 0.78 3.12
N LEU A 68 22.85 0.16 3.80
CA LEU A 68 24.02 0.83 4.39
C LEU A 68 24.99 1.44 3.36
N LYS A 69 24.88 1.09 2.10
CA LYS A 69 25.71 1.65 1.02
C LYS A 69 25.32 3.10 0.65
N TYR A 70 24.11 3.50 0.97
CA TYR A 70 23.60 4.83 0.60
C TYR A 70 23.87 5.84 1.71
N LYS A 71 24.51 6.95 1.36
CA LYS A 71 24.58 8.13 2.22
C LYS A 71 23.24 8.87 2.12
N LEU A 72 22.48 8.85 3.18
CA LEU A 72 21.18 9.52 3.26
C LEU A 72 21.41 11.00 3.59
N ASP A 73 21.12 11.88 2.64
CA ASP A 73 21.07 13.31 2.85
C ASP A 73 19.77 13.73 3.59
N SER A 74 19.70 14.98 4.02
CA SER A 74 18.54 15.50 4.75
C SER A 74 17.24 15.41 3.93
N VAL A 75 17.34 15.55 2.61
CA VAL A 75 16.17 15.49 1.71
C VAL A 75 15.63 14.07 1.64
N LEU A 76 16.51 13.07 1.54
CA LEU A 76 16.12 11.65 1.57
C LEU A 76 15.48 11.29 2.90
N TRP A 77 16.06 11.75 4.02
CA TRP A 77 15.49 11.51 5.35
C TRP A 77 14.09 12.09 5.50
N VAL A 78 13.84 13.33 5.07
CA VAL A 78 12.51 13.94 5.09
C VAL A 78 11.51 13.12 4.27
N ASN A 79 11.90 12.67 3.07
CA ASN A 79 11.03 11.86 2.22
C ASN A 79 10.74 10.47 2.85
N PHE A 80 11.73 9.83 3.48
CA PHE A 80 11.53 8.56 4.19
C PHE A 80 10.59 8.72 5.39
N ILE A 81 10.80 9.76 6.20
CA ILE A 81 9.95 10.05 7.37
C ILE A 81 8.52 10.36 6.92
N ALA A 82 8.35 11.24 5.93
CA ALA A 82 7.03 11.55 5.38
C ALA A 82 6.33 10.29 4.88
N ARG A 83 7.03 9.45 4.10
CA ARG A 83 6.51 8.17 3.65
C ARG A 83 6.12 7.26 4.80
N GLY A 84 6.96 7.16 5.84
CA GLY A 84 6.71 6.37 7.04
C GLY A 84 5.45 6.83 7.77
N ILE A 85 5.27 8.14 7.97
CA ILE A 85 4.09 8.73 8.59
C ILE A 85 2.83 8.41 7.78
N PHE A 86 2.83 8.70 6.48
CA PHE A 86 1.70 8.39 5.60
C PHE A 86 1.35 6.90 5.64
N HIS A 87 2.34 6.02 5.60
CA HIS A 87 2.11 4.58 5.61
C HIS A 87 1.58 4.10 6.97
N THR A 88 2.11 4.60 8.08
CA THR A 88 1.64 4.27 9.43
C THR A 88 0.18 4.67 9.61
N MET A 89 -0.19 5.90 9.20
CA MET A 89 -1.58 6.36 9.25
C MET A 89 -2.50 5.48 8.41
N ALA A 90 -2.07 5.13 7.19
CA ALA A 90 -2.82 4.21 6.34
C ALA A 90 -3.05 2.84 7.01
N VAL A 91 -2.01 2.28 7.61
CA VAL A 91 -2.10 0.97 8.29
C VAL A 91 -3.04 1.02 9.49
N VAL A 92 -2.96 2.06 10.31
CA VAL A 92 -3.86 2.25 11.46
C VAL A 92 -5.32 2.32 11.02
N LEU A 93 -5.62 3.14 10.04
CA LEU A 93 -6.98 3.28 9.49
C LEU A 93 -7.46 1.97 8.82
N TRP A 94 -6.57 1.27 8.14
CA TRP A 94 -6.87 -0.02 7.50
C TRP A 94 -7.25 -1.09 8.51
N PHE A 95 -6.47 -1.23 9.59
CA PHE A 95 -6.79 -2.16 10.67
C PHE A 95 -8.09 -1.79 11.38
N PHE A 96 -8.31 -0.49 11.65
CA PHE A 96 -9.57 -0.02 12.20
C PHE A 96 -10.75 -0.37 11.28
N ALA A 97 -10.65 -0.11 9.99
CA ALA A 97 -11.71 -0.43 9.03
C ALA A 97 -12.05 -1.94 9.00
N MET A 98 -11.03 -2.81 9.10
CA MET A 98 -11.25 -4.26 9.15
C MET A 98 -12.07 -4.72 10.36
N THR A 99 -12.11 -3.95 11.45
CA THR A 99 -12.98 -4.24 12.59
C THR A 99 -14.43 -3.79 12.37
N GLN A 100 -14.66 -2.84 11.45
CA GLN A 100 -15.94 -2.16 11.25
C GLN A 100 -16.75 -2.66 10.06
N ILE A 101 -16.09 -3.11 8.99
CA ILE A 101 -16.74 -3.49 7.74
C ILE A 101 -16.24 -4.86 7.23
N PRO A 102 -17.02 -5.55 6.35
CA PRO A 102 -16.62 -6.82 5.77
C PRO A 102 -15.31 -6.75 4.98
N ILE A 103 -14.52 -7.84 5.00
CA ILE A 103 -13.24 -7.93 4.26
C ILE A 103 -13.42 -7.62 2.77
N ALA A 104 -14.52 -8.08 2.17
CA ALA A 104 -14.77 -7.83 0.76
C ALA A 104 -14.81 -6.33 0.44
N GLU A 105 -15.46 -5.54 1.31
CA GLU A 105 -15.52 -4.09 1.18
C GLU A 105 -14.16 -3.44 1.44
N VAL A 106 -13.44 -3.88 2.49
CA VAL A 106 -12.06 -3.43 2.76
C VAL A 106 -11.17 -3.67 1.55
N THR A 107 -11.20 -4.87 0.99
CA THR A 107 -10.35 -5.25 -0.16
C THR A 107 -10.71 -4.42 -1.39
N ALA A 108 -12.00 -4.27 -1.67
CA ALA A 108 -12.46 -3.50 -2.82
C ALA A 108 -12.07 -2.02 -2.71
N MET A 109 -12.27 -1.41 -1.54
CA MET A 109 -11.93 -0.01 -1.31
C MET A 109 -10.42 0.24 -1.32
N ASN A 110 -9.61 -0.77 -0.99
CA ASN A 110 -8.15 -0.65 -1.10
C ASN A 110 -7.68 -0.38 -2.55
N TYR A 111 -8.44 -0.84 -3.54
CA TYR A 111 -8.18 -0.53 -4.96
C TYR A 111 -8.41 0.94 -5.34
N LEU A 112 -8.95 1.78 -4.44
CA LEU A 112 -8.93 3.23 -4.61
C LEU A 112 -7.52 3.83 -4.48
N SER A 113 -6.57 3.14 -3.82
CA SER A 113 -5.19 3.63 -3.69
C SER A 113 -4.51 3.88 -5.04
N PRO A 114 -4.54 2.97 -6.04
CA PRO A 114 -4.03 3.25 -7.38
C PRO A 114 -4.70 4.43 -8.07
N VAL A 115 -5.99 4.67 -7.80
CA VAL A 115 -6.72 5.82 -8.33
C VAL A 115 -6.14 7.12 -7.76
N TYR A 116 -6.00 7.22 -6.44
CA TYR A 116 -5.38 8.38 -5.78
C TYR A 116 -3.92 8.56 -6.18
N VAL A 117 -3.15 7.47 -6.37
CA VAL A 117 -1.78 7.55 -6.91
C VAL A 117 -1.78 8.15 -8.31
N ALA A 118 -2.70 7.72 -9.18
CA ALA A 118 -2.79 8.24 -10.55
C ALA A 118 -3.13 9.74 -10.55
N LEU A 119 -4.08 10.17 -9.73
CA LEU A 119 -4.46 11.57 -9.57
C LEU A 119 -3.31 12.39 -8.96
N GLY A 120 -2.69 11.88 -7.90
CA GLY A 120 -1.54 12.52 -7.26
C GLY A 120 -0.34 12.65 -8.19
N ALA A 121 -0.08 11.68 -9.06
CA ALA A 121 1.00 11.75 -10.05
C ALA A 121 0.77 12.90 -11.06
N VAL A 122 -0.48 13.13 -11.47
CA VAL A 122 -0.82 14.26 -12.35
C VAL A 122 -0.63 15.59 -11.61
N ILE A 123 -1.14 15.69 -10.38
CA ILE A 123 -1.17 16.97 -9.64
C ILE A 123 0.23 17.34 -9.15
N PHE A 124 0.93 16.40 -8.51
CA PHE A 124 2.23 16.68 -7.84
C PHE A 124 3.43 16.44 -8.72
N LEU A 125 3.40 15.41 -9.58
CA LEU A 125 4.51 15.07 -10.48
C LEU A 125 4.34 15.65 -11.88
N LYS A 126 3.20 16.33 -12.15
CA LYS A 126 2.86 16.94 -13.45
C LYS A 126 2.94 15.94 -14.62
N GLU A 127 2.67 14.66 -14.35
CA GLU A 127 2.65 13.61 -15.36
C GLU A 127 1.41 13.73 -16.25
N LYS A 128 1.58 13.51 -17.55
CA LYS A 128 0.44 13.40 -18.47
C LYS A 128 -0.25 12.06 -18.29
N MET A 129 -1.56 12.06 -18.06
CA MET A 129 -2.33 10.81 -18.00
C MET A 129 -2.64 10.30 -19.39
N ALA A 130 -2.16 9.09 -19.71
CA ALA A 130 -2.59 8.38 -20.91
C ALA A 130 -4.07 8.00 -20.78
N ILE A 131 -4.81 8.02 -21.91
CA ILE A 131 -6.25 7.70 -21.94
C ILE A 131 -6.55 6.33 -21.31
N ARG A 132 -5.69 5.33 -21.48
CA ARG A 132 -5.83 4.02 -20.85
C ARG A 132 -5.85 4.09 -19.33
N ARG A 133 -5.05 4.98 -18.74
CA ARG A 133 -5.01 5.20 -17.28
C ARG A 133 -6.27 5.89 -16.79
N ILE A 134 -6.81 6.84 -17.56
CA ILE A 134 -8.09 7.51 -17.27
C ILE A 134 -9.22 6.49 -17.25
N LEU A 135 -9.30 5.64 -18.28
CA LEU A 135 -10.31 4.58 -18.34
C LEU A 135 -10.18 3.61 -17.15
N ALA A 136 -8.98 3.18 -16.81
CA ALA A 136 -8.74 2.31 -15.64
C ALA A 136 -9.22 2.96 -14.33
N VAL A 137 -8.98 4.25 -14.13
CA VAL A 137 -9.48 5.02 -12.98
C VAL A 137 -11.00 5.04 -12.95
N ILE A 138 -11.65 5.31 -14.08
CA ILE A 138 -13.12 5.33 -14.17
C ILE A 138 -13.68 3.95 -13.84
N PHE A 139 -13.15 2.87 -14.42
CA PHE A 139 -13.59 1.51 -14.12
C PHE A 139 -13.39 1.14 -12.66
N ALA A 140 -12.27 1.53 -12.04
CA ALA A 140 -12.02 1.30 -10.61
C ALA A 140 -13.03 2.04 -9.72
N LEU A 141 -13.36 3.29 -10.04
CA LEU A 141 -14.37 4.08 -9.33
C LEU A 141 -15.76 3.47 -9.47
N VAL A 142 -16.15 3.06 -10.68
CA VAL A 142 -17.41 2.37 -10.91
C VAL A 142 -17.48 1.06 -10.12
N GLY A 143 -16.40 0.26 -10.14
CA GLY A 143 -16.31 -0.96 -9.35
C GLY A 143 -16.47 -0.70 -7.83
N ALA A 144 -15.81 0.33 -7.31
CA ALA A 144 -15.95 0.73 -5.91
C ALA A 144 -17.40 1.16 -5.59
N LEU A 145 -18.06 1.92 -6.45
CA LEU A 145 -19.48 2.32 -6.29
C LEU A 145 -20.43 1.11 -6.30
N VAL A 146 -20.19 0.15 -7.19
CA VAL A 146 -21.01 -1.08 -7.24
C VAL A 146 -20.90 -1.90 -5.95
N ILE A 147 -19.72 -1.91 -5.33
CA ILE A 147 -19.48 -2.64 -4.08
C ILE A 147 -20.05 -1.88 -2.87
N LEU A 148 -19.81 -0.59 -2.81
CA LEU A 148 -20.32 0.28 -1.73
C LEU A 148 -21.84 0.39 -1.73
N ARG A 149 -22.49 0.29 -2.91
CA ARG A 149 -23.94 0.45 -3.09
C ARG A 149 -24.50 1.64 -2.31
N PRO A 150 -23.97 2.87 -2.51
CA PRO A 150 -24.44 4.05 -1.80
C PRO A 150 -25.95 4.23 -2.05
N GLY A 151 -26.72 4.48 -0.97
CA GLY A 151 -28.18 4.56 -1.03
C GLY A 151 -28.91 3.25 -0.68
N PHE A 152 -28.26 2.10 -0.71
CA PHE A 152 -28.82 0.81 -0.24
C PHE A 152 -28.24 0.36 1.10
N ARG A 153 -27.09 0.90 1.49
CA ARG A 153 -26.44 0.65 2.78
C ARG A 153 -25.94 1.97 3.39
N GLU A 154 -25.97 2.03 4.72
CA GLU A 154 -25.40 3.16 5.45
C GLU A 154 -23.87 3.18 5.31
N VAL A 155 -23.31 4.34 4.98
CA VAL A 155 -21.88 4.57 4.98
C VAL A 155 -21.40 4.66 6.42
N SER A 156 -20.73 3.62 6.90
CA SER A 156 -20.18 3.56 8.26
C SER A 156 -18.83 4.28 8.37
N VAL A 157 -18.40 4.52 9.61
CA VAL A 157 -17.06 5.07 9.90
C VAL A 157 -15.94 4.20 9.32
N GLY A 158 -16.16 2.87 9.19
CA GLY A 158 -15.22 1.96 8.54
C GLY A 158 -14.97 2.29 7.06
N HIS A 159 -16.01 2.70 6.34
CA HIS A 159 -15.86 3.14 4.94
C HIS A 159 -15.07 4.43 4.83
N LEU A 160 -15.32 5.40 5.72
CA LEU A 160 -14.55 6.65 5.78
C LEU A 160 -13.08 6.37 6.12
N ALA A 161 -12.82 5.46 7.07
CA ALA A 161 -11.47 5.03 7.40
C ALA A 161 -10.76 4.39 6.19
N MET A 162 -11.46 3.58 5.36
CA MET A 162 -10.89 3.01 4.14
C MET A 162 -10.59 4.06 3.06
N MET A 163 -11.42 5.08 2.92
CA MET A 163 -11.11 6.20 2.03
C MET A 163 -9.83 6.92 2.47
N GLY A 164 -9.70 7.19 3.78
CA GLY A 164 -8.48 7.73 4.37
C GLY A 164 -7.28 6.81 4.16
N THR A 165 -7.46 5.51 4.39
CA THR A 165 -6.43 4.47 4.14
C THR A 165 -5.89 4.56 2.72
N ALA A 166 -6.78 4.57 1.74
CA ALA A 166 -6.40 4.61 0.32
C ALA A 166 -5.65 5.90 -0.03
N LEU A 167 -6.07 7.04 0.54
CA LEU A 167 -5.41 8.34 0.35
C LEU A 167 -4.01 8.34 0.96
N PHE A 168 -3.85 7.88 2.19
CA PHE A 168 -2.56 7.82 2.86
C PHE A 168 -1.61 6.80 2.21
N PHE A 169 -2.09 5.64 1.77
CA PHE A 169 -1.28 4.73 0.97
C PHE A 169 -0.83 5.37 -0.34
N ALA A 170 -1.71 6.09 -1.02
CA ALA A 170 -1.34 6.77 -2.25
C ALA A 170 -0.22 7.81 -2.01
N GLY A 171 -0.30 8.60 -0.95
CA GLY A 171 0.78 9.51 -0.56
C GLY A 171 2.10 8.75 -0.32
N SER A 172 2.06 7.66 0.46
CA SER A 172 3.23 6.82 0.68
C SER A 172 3.83 6.25 -0.61
N TYR A 173 3.00 5.82 -1.57
CA TYR A 173 3.46 5.32 -2.86
C TYR A 173 4.07 6.39 -3.76
N LEU A 174 3.57 7.63 -3.70
CA LEU A 174 4.16 8.76 -4.42
C LEU A 174 5.55 9.09 -3.88
N PHE A 175 5.73 9.10 -2.55
CA PHE A 175 7.07 9.22 -1.94
C PHE A 175 7.97 8.04 -2.33
N ALA A 176 7.45 6.80 -2.36
CA ALA A 176 8.21 5.64 -2.79
C ALA A 176 8.74 5.81 -4.22
N LYS A 177 7.89 6.26 -5.14
CA LYS A 177 8.27 6.52 -6.54
C LYS A 177 9.39 7.56 -6.62
N HIS A 178 9.31 8.62 -5.81
CA HIS A 178 10.37 9.62 -5.77
C HIS A 178 11.69 9.05 -5.21
N LEU A 179 11.63 8.27 -4.14
CA LEU A 179 12.78 7.66 -3.49
C LEU A 179 13.50 6.64 -4.37
N THR A 180 12.77 5.80 -5.13
CA THR A 180 13.37 4.79 -6.01
C THR A 180 14.18 5.37 -7.16
N ASN A 181 14.07 6.67 -7.44
CA ASN A 181 14.95 7.37 -8.38
C ASN A 181 16.35 7.67 -7.80
N ARG A 182 16.53 7.56 -6.48
CA ARG A 182 17.78 7.93 -5.79
C ARG A 182 18.46 6.79 -5.04
N VAL A 183 17.66 5.83 -4.59
CA VAL A 183 18.12 4.66 -3.82
C VAL A 183 17.46 3.39 -4.35
N SER A 184 18.02 2.22 -4.01
CA SER A 184 17.47 0.94 -4.46
C SER A 184 16.11 0.65 -3.82
N ALA A 185 15.30 -0.17 -4.50
CA ALA A 185 13.99 -0.57 -4.01
C ALA A 185 14.06 -1.28 -2.65
N GLU A 186 15.12 -2.07 -2.42
CA GLU A 186 15.35 -2.76 -1.15
C GLU A 186 15.52 -1.76 0.00
N THR A 187 16.30 -0.69 -0.22
CA THR A 187 16.49 0.39 0.76
C THR A 187 15.16 1.07 1.08
N VAL A 188 14.35 1.32 0.05
CA VAL A 188 13.02 1.93 0.19
C VAL A 188 12.08 1.06 1.03
N VAL A 189 12.13 -0.28 0.87
CA VAL A 189 11.31 -1.23 1.64
C VAL A 189 11.80 -1.36 3.08
N ILE A 190 13.11 -1.48 3.30
CA ILE A 190 13.70 -1.61 4.65
C ILE A 190 13.40 -0.38 5.49
N MET A 191 13.65 0.81 4.94
CA MET A 191 13.39 2.07 5.65
C MET A 191 11.91 2.25 5.97
N LEU A 192 11.02 1.83 5.07
CA LEU A 192 9.58 1.82 5.35
C LEU A 192 9.25 0.91 6.54
N SER A 193 9.70 -0.35 6.49
CA SER A 193 9.42 -1.33 7.54
C SER A 193 9.93 -0.86 8.89
N LEU A 194 11.12 -0.26 8.94
CA LEU A 194 11.70 0.32 10.16
C LEU A 194 10.84 1.47 10.70
N LEU A 195 10.53 2.45 9.86
CA LEU A 195 9.79 3.64 10.28
C LEU A 195 8.35 3.32 10.68
N VAL A 196 7.69 2.40 9.99
CA VAL A 196 6.34 1.95 10.35
C VAL A 196 6.36 1.15 11.66
N THR A 197 7.37 0.29 11.88
CA THR A 197 7.53 -0.41 13.16
C THR A 197 7.68 0.58 14.31
N ILE A 198 8.53 1.60 14.15
CA ILE A 198 8.69 2.68 15.14
C ILE A 198 7.38 3.45 15.34
N GLY A 199 6.69 3.80 14.25
CA GLY A 199 5.43 4.55 14.30
C GLY A 199 4.27 3.79 14.94
N LEU A 200 4.23 2.47 14.81
CA LEU A 200 3.20 1.62 15.42
C LEU A 200 3.50 1.24 16.87
N PHE A 201 4.75 1.32 17.30
CA PHE A 201 5.16 0.93 18.65
C PHE A 201 4.35 1.62 19.78
N PRO A 202 4.15 2.95 19.78
CA PRO A 202 3.36 3.62 20.81
C PRO A 202 1.91 3.10 20.86
N LEU A 203 1.30 2.86 19.71
CA LEU A 203 -0.08 2.37 19.61
C LEU A 203 -0.21 0.93 20.10
N ALA A 204 0.76 0.08 19.79
CA ALA A 204 0.80 -1.30 20.26
C ALA A 204 1.02 -1.36 21.78
N SER A 205 1.92 -0.52 22.34
CA SER A 205 2.19 -0.48 23.78
C SER A 205 0.99 -0.03 24.61
N VAL A 206 0.22 0.96 24.13
CA VAL A 206 -1.01 1.42 24.79
C VAL A 206 -2.08 0.33 24.75
N SER A 207 -2.25 -0.36 23.60
CA SER A 207 -3.22 -1.47 23.50
C SER A 207 -2.91 -2.61 24.46
N TYR A 208 -1.64 -2.95 24.64
CA TYR A 208 -1.20 -4.00 25.55
C TYR A 208 -1.49 -3.69 27.03
N THR A 209 -1.41 -2.43 27.43
CA THR A 209 -1.68 -2.01 28.82
C THR A 209 -3.16 -2.03 29.18
N HIS A 210 -4.06 -1.92 28.22
CA HIS A 210 -5.52 -1.98 28.45
C HIS A 210 -6.08 -3.41 28.54
N LEU A 211 -5.28 -4.44 28.23
CA LEU A 211 -5.68 -5.85 28.31
C LEU A 211 -5.30 -6.52 29.65
N ARG A 212 -4.66 -5.80 30.54
CA ARG A 212 -4.39 -6.19 31.94
C ARG A 212 -5.33 -5.45 32.89
#